data_9baf8e4de5e21656cc5861ecb88e05a6
#
_entry.id   9baf8e4de5e21656cc5861ecb88e05a6
#
_cell.length_a   1.000
_cell.length_b   1.000
_cell.length_c   1.000
_cell.angle_alpha   90.00
_cell.angle_beta   90.00
_cell.angle_gamma   90.00
#
_symmetry.space_group_name_H-M   'P 1'
#
loop_
_entity.id
_entity.type
_entity.pdbx_description
1 polymer ?
#
loop_
_entity_poly.entity_id
_entity_poly.type
_entity_poly.pdbx_seq_one_letter_code
_entity_poly.pdbx_strand_id
1 'polypeptide(L)'
;MKRTMLLVSHALELGGAERSLIGFLEALDESKWEIDLFLLRQEGELMDAIPDKVHLLPQKAAYTVLAHPMKATLKEGHVLLTMARLYGKTAAAIYDHKHNYRDSDVNLEYSHKYTSPFMPRIQPQKEYDLAVSFLTPHYIVTKKVNAKKKIAWIHTDYSQVQIDILSETKTVSHTHLRDHETRGNL
;
A
#
# COMPACT_ATOMS: atom_id res chain seq x y z
N MET A 1 -0.73 -12.52 26.10
CA MET A 1 -0.43 -11.26 25.37
C MET A 1 -1.17 -11.26 24.04
N LYS A 2 -1.85 -10.16 23.67
CA LYS A 2 -2.39 -9.98 22.32
C LYS A 2 -1.25 -9.87 21.31
N ARG A 3 -1.46 -10.39 20.11
CA ARG A 3 -0.55 -10.16 18.99
C ARG A 3 -0.82 -8.81 18.37
N THR A 4 0.19 -8.18 17.78
CA THR A 4 0.08 -6.86 17.19
C THR A 4 0.00 -6.96 15.67
N MET A 5 -0.94 -6.24 15.07
CA MET A 5 -1.14 -6.19 13.62
C MET A 5 -1.15 -4.75 13.13
N LEU A 6 -0.45 -4.52 12.03
CA LEU A 6 -0.56 -3.26 11.28
C LEU A 6 -1.17 -3.54 9.91
N LEU A 7 -2.26 -2.84 9.60
CA LEU A 7 -2.78 -2.78 8.24
C LEU A 7 -2.40 -1.44 7.62
N VAL A 8 -2.00 -1.48 6.36
CA VAL A 8 -1.66 -0.29 5.58
C VAL A 8 -2.50 -0.27 4.32
N SER A 9 -3.22 0.83 4.10
CA SER A 9 -4.02 1.05 2.90
C SER A 9 -3.87 2.48 2.39
N HIS A 10 -4.42 2.77 1.22
CA HIS A 10 -4.28 4.08 0.59
C HIS A 10 -5.20 5.12 1.23
N ALA A 11 -6.50 4.94 1.09
CA ALA A 11 -7.58 5.78 1.64
C ALA A 11 -8.81 4.89 1.89
N LEU A 12 -9.92 5.44 2.35
CA LEU A 12 -11.18 4.71 2.59
C LEU A 12 -12.33 5.31 1.75
N GLU A 13 -12.15 5.32 0.44
CA GLU A 13 -13.17 5.74 -0.51
C GLU A 13 -14.28 4.67 -0.67
N LEU A 14 -15.32 4.96 -1.45
CA LEU A 14 -16.39 3.99 -1.73
C LEU A 14 -15.95 2.97 -2.80
N GLY A 15 -15.14 2.00 -2.38
CA GLY A 15 -14.67 0.92 -3.22
C GLY A 15 -14.95 -0.47 -2.64
N GLY A 16 -14.90 -1.50 -3.50
CA GLY A 16 -15.08 -2.89 -3.06
C GLY A 16 -13.96 -3.37 -2.15
N ALA A 17 -12.75 -2.92 -2.40
CA ALA A 17 -11.58 -3.25 -1.61
C ALA A 17 -11.62 -2.58 -0.22
N GLU A 18 -12.02 -1.32 -0.15
CA GLU A 18 -12.15 -0.57 1.09
C GLU A 18 -13.27 -1.15 1.98
N ARG A 19 -14.39 -1.53 1.37
CA ARG A 19 -15.45 -2.26 2.10
C ARG A 19 -14.97 -3.62 2.62
N SER A 20 -14.17 -4.33 1.82
CA SER A 20 -13.55 -5.58 2.25
C SER A 20 -12.56 -5.36 3.39
N LEU A 21 -11.81 -4.25 3.40
CA LEU A 21 -10.94 -3.87 4.51
C LEU A 21 -11.74 -3.62 5.79
N ILE A 22 -12.83 -2.84 5.72
CA ILE A 22 -13.71 -2.61 6.88
C ILE A 22 -14.27 -3.92 7.41
N GLY A 23 -14.85 -4.77 6.55
CA GLY A 23 -15.38 -6.08 6.95
C GLY A 23 -14.29 -7.00 7.55
N PHE A 24 -13.05 -6.94 7.05
CA PHE A 24 -11.93 -7.65 7.64
C PHE A 24 -11.60 -7.12 9.04
N LEU A 25 -11.54 -5.79 9.21
CA LEU A 25 -11.30 -5.16 10.52
C LEU A 25 -12.39 -5.52 11.53
N GLU A 26 -13.66 -5.55 11.11
CA GLU A 26 -14.80 -5.96 11.95
C GLU A 26 -14.70 -7.42 12.40
N ALA A 27 -14.25 -8.31 11.51
CA ALA A 27 -14.14 -9.75 11.78
C ALA A 27 -12.96 -10.11 12.69
N LEU A 28 -11.99 -9.22 12.87
CA LEU A 28 -10.83 -9.50 13.74
C LEU A 28 -11.23 -9.56 15.22
N ASP A 29 -10.77 -10.60 15.89
CA ASP A 29 -10.98 -10.83 17.32
C ASP A 29 -10.06 -9.92 18.16
N GLU A 30 -10.62 -8.89 18.78
CA GLU A 30 -9.91 -7.94 19.62
C GLU A 30 -9.28 -8.58 20.88
N SER A 31 -9.77 -9.74 21.31
CA SER A 31 -9.15 -10.45 22.43
C SER A 31 -7.79 -11.04 22.06
N LYS A 32 -7.54 -11.27 20.77
CA LYS A 32 -6.32 -11.88 20.22
C LYS A 32 -5.39 -10.87 19.56
N TRP A 33 -5.93 -9.77 19.03
CA TRP A 33 -5.20 -8.80 18.25
C TRP A 33 -5.32 -7.39 18.80
N GLU A 34 -4.20 -6.68 18.83
CA GLU A 34 -4.11 -5.24 18.90
C GLU A 34 -3.89 -4.73 17.47
N ILE A 35 -4.81 -3.89 16.97
CA ILE A 35 -4.90 -3.56 15.54
C ILE A 35 -4.59 -2.09 15.35
N ASP A 36 -3.51 -1.79 14.63
CA ASP A 36 -3.21 -0.47 14.13
C ASP A 36 -3.57 -0.40 12.63
N LEU A 37 -4.18 0.69 12.21
CA LEU A 37 -4.46 1.02 10.81
C LEU A 37 -3.66 2.27 10.42
N PHE A 38 -2.89 2.18 9.34
CA PHE A 38 -2.22 3.32 8.74
C PHE A 38 -2.77 3.56 7.35
N LEU A 39 -3.35 4.73 7.15
CA LEU A 39 -3.80 5.20 5.84
C LEU A 39 -2.81 6.22 5.30
N LEU A 40 -2.46 6.10 4.01
CA LEU A 40 -1.62 7.11 3.35
C LEU A 40 -2.33 8.45 3.30
N ARG A 41 -3.66 8.42 3.11
CA ARG A 41 -4.56 9.57 3.21
C ARG A 41 -5.73 9.21 4.11
N GLN A 42 -5.97 10.02 5.13
CA GLN A 42 -7.13 9.86 6.02
C GLN A 42 -8.32 10.61 5.43
N GLU A 43 -8.88 10.05 4.38
CA GLU A 43 -10.01 10.59 3.65
C GLU A 43 -10.85 9.48 3.03
N GLY A 44 -12.08 9.80 2.68
CA GLY A 44 -13.04 8.90 2.07
C GLY A 44 -14.27 8.66 2.94
N GLU A 45 -15.35 8.20 2.31
CA GLU A 45 -16.67 8.07 2.93
C GLU A 45 -16.74 6.93 3.96
N LEU A 46 -15.81 6.00 3.92
CA LEU A 46 -15.75 4.89 4.87
C LEU A 46 -14.88 5.15 6.09
N MET A 47 -14.40 6.40 6.30
CA MET A 47 -13.63 6.75 7.49
C MET A 47 -14.41 6.53 8.79
N ASP A 48 -15.69 6.89 8.80
CA ASP A 48 -16.57 6.71 9.96
C ASP A 48 -16.98 5.25 10.20
N ALA A 49 -16.68 4.35 9.27
CA ALA A 49 -16.94 2.92 9.39
C ALA A 49 -15.78 2.14 10.03
N ILE A 50 -14.68 2.83 10.41
CA ILE A 50 -13.57 2.18 11.11
C ILE A 50 -14.07 1.70 12.48
N PRO A 51 -13.94 0.39 12.82
CA PRO A 51 -14.38 -0.11 14.12
C PRO A 51 -13.60 0.51 15.29
N ASP A 52 -14.26 0.81 16.41
CA ASP A 52 -13.66 1.44 17.61
C ASP A 52 -12.46 0.68 18.19
N LYS A 53 -12.40 -0.65 17.96
CA LYS A 53 -11.29 -1.50 18.38
C LYS A 53 -10.00 -1.31 17.57
N VAL A 54 -10.06 -0.53 16.50
CA VAL A 54 -8.92 -0.27 15.60
C VAL A 54 -8.30 1.08 15.94
N HIS A 55 -7.01 1.07 16.23
CA HIS A 55 -6.25 2.30 16.46
C HIS A 55 -5.79 2.90 15.13
N LEU A 56 -6.43 3.99 14.71
CA LEU A 56 -6.01 4.74 13.53
C LEU A 56 -4.74 5.53 13.85
N LEU A 57 -3.64 5.21 13.17
CA LEU A 57 -2.37 5.90 13.35
C LEU A 57 -2.41 7.29 12.71
N PRO A 58 -1.68 8.28 13.26
CA PRO A 58 -1.67 9.62 12.70
C PRO A 58 -1.11 9.64 11.27
N GLN A 59 -1.74 10.44 10.43
CA GLN A 59 -1.30 10.67 9.05
C GLN A 59 0.09 11.31 9.03
N LYS A 60 0.91 10.93 8.08
CA LYS A 60 2.24 11.51 7.86
C LYS A 60 2.29 12.22 6.52
N ALA A 61 2.62 13.51 6.51
CA ALA A 61 2.65 14.33 5.31
C ALA A 61 3.49 13.72 4.16
N ALA A 62 4.62 13.07 4.49
CA ALA A 62 5.45 12.43 3.48
C ALA A 62 4.75 11.34 2.66
N TYR A 63 3.66 10.76 3.16
CA TYR A 63 2.87 9.76 2.44
C TYR A 63 1.75 10.38 1.62
N THR A 64 1.22 11.54 2.02
CA THR A 64 0.16 12.25 1.29
C THR A 64 0.68 12.91 0.00
N VAL A 65 1.97 13.22 -0.07
CA VAL A 65 2.57 13.90 -1.24
C VAL A 65 2.42 13.12 -2.55
N LEU A 66 2.20 11.81 -2.50
CA LEU A 66 1.96 11.01 -3.72
C LEU A 66 0.63 11.34 -4.39
N ALA A 67 -0.35 11.82 -3.64
CA ALA A 67 -1.64 12.27 -4.14
C ALA A 67 -1.62 13.74 -4.64
N HIS A 68 -0.64 14.53 -4.16
CA HIS A 68 -0.56 15.95 -4.51
C HIS A 68 0.12 16.16 -5.87
N PRO A 69 -0.21 17.24 -6.61
CA PRO A 69 0.56 17.66 -7.78
C PRO A 69 2.04 17.90 -7.42
N MET A 70 2.95 17.50 -8.29
CA MET A 70 4.41 17.65 -8.03
C MET A 70 4.84 19.08 -7.65
N LYS A 71 4.17 20.11 -8.22
CA LYS A 71 4.43 21.52 -7.87
C LYS A 71 4.06 21.82 -6.41
N ALA A 72 2.99 21.24 -5.88
CA ALA A 72 2.60 21.40 -4.48
C ALA A 72 3.62 20.70 -3.56
N THR A 73 3.99 19.46 -3.87
CA THR A 73 5.00 18.69 -3.14
C THR A 73 6.34 19.45 -3.02
N LEU A 74 6.75 20.13 -4.10
CA LEU A 74 7.97 20.93 -4.10
C LEU A 74 7.84 22.16 -3.22
N LYS A 75 6.69 22.86 -3.26
CA LYS A 75 6.42 24.04 -2.41
C LYS A 75 6.37 23.68 -0.91
N GLU A 76 5.94 22.48 -0.57
CA GLU A 76 5.93 21.93 0.78
C GLU A 76 7.32 21.52 1.28
N GLY A 77 8.38 21.70 0.46
CA GLY A 77 9.76 21.42 0.83
C GLY A 77 10.20 19.97 0.65
N HIS A 78 9.35 19.11 0.07
CA HIS A 78 9.66 17.70 -0.18
C HIS A 78 10.48 17.48 -1.46
N VAL A 79 11.63 18.16 -1.59
CA VAL A 79 12.46 18.16 -2.81
C VAL A 79 12.88 16.76 -3.23
N LEU A 80 13.40 15.95 -2.29
CA LEU A 80 13.86 14.59 -2.59
C LEU A 80 12.71 13.66 -3.03
N LEU A 81 11.53 13.79 -2.41
CA LEU A 81 10.34 13.05 -2.83
C LEU A 81 9.88 13.47 -4.22
N THR A 82 9.94 14.77 -4.53
CA THR A 82 9.59 15.29 -5.86
C THR A 82 10.53 14.75 -6.92
N MET A 83 11.85 14.78 -6.67
CA MET A 83 12.85 14.22 -7.60
C MET A 83 12.68 12.71 -7.79
N ALA A 84 12.49 11.97 -6.71
CA ALA A 84 12.26 10.53 -6.76
C ALA A 84 10.98 10.18 -7.54
N ARG A 85 9.92 10.99 -7.38
CA ARG A 85 8.67 10.83 -8.12
C ARG A 85 8.84 11.14 -9.61
N LEU A 86 9.62 12.16 -9.95
CA LEU A 86 9.94 12.48 -11.35
C LEU A 86 10.73 11.34 -11.99
N TYR A 87 11.74 10.82 -11.26
CA TYR A 87 12.49 9.65 -11.71
C TYR A 87 11.58 8.42 -11.90
N GLY A 88 10.69 8.16 -10.95
CA GLY A 88 9.71 7.07 -11.07
C GLY A 88 8.84 7.19 -12.32
N LYS A 89 8.33 8.39 -12.60
CA LYS A 89 7.54 8.67 -13.81
C LYS A 89 8.32 8.44 -15.10
N THR A 90 9.56 8.91 -15.16
CA THR A 90 10.40 8.71 -16.36
C THR A 90 10.74 7.24 -16.56
N ALA A 91 11.06 6.52 -15.48
CA ALA A 91 11.33 5.08 -15.53
C ALA A 91 10.09 4.28 -15.95
N ALA A 92 8.91 4.67 -15.46
CA ALA A 92 7.64 4.05 -15.88
C ALA A 92 7.37 4.28 -17.37
N ALA A 93 7.54 5.52 -17.85
CA ALA A 93 7.34 5.83 -19.27
C ALA A 93 8.28 5.03 -20.19
N ILE A 94 9.54 4.83 -19.77
CA ILE A 94 10.50 3.99 -20.51
C ILE A 94 10.04 2.54 -20.51
N TYR A 95 9.56 2.04 -19.36
CA TYR A 95 9.06 0.68 -19.24
C TYR A 95 7.83 0.45 -20.13
N ASP A 96 6.86 1.36 -20.08
CA ASP A 96 5.64 1.31 -20.86
C ASP A 96 5.94 1.34 -22.37
N HIS A 97 6.83 2.22 -22.78
CA HIS A 97 7.27 2.28 -24.19
C HIS A 97 7.92 0.97 -24.63
N LYS A 98 8.78 0.38 -23.80
CA LYS A 98 9.46 -0.90 -24.11
C LYS A 98 8.48 -2.07 -24.23
N HIS A 99 7.40 -2.07 -23.45
CA HIS A 99 6.41 -3.17 -23.42
C HIS A 99 5.16 -2.89 -24.23
N ASN A 100 5.10 -1.72 -24.92
CA ASN A 100 3.93 -1.25 -25.67
C ASN A 100 2.65 -1.12 -24.81
N TYR A 101 2.83 -0.74 -23.54
CA TYR A 101 1.72 -0.46 -22.63
C TYR A 101 1.17 0.94 -22.90
N ARG A 102 -0.18 1.10 -22.85
CA ARG A 102 -0.85 2.40 -23.08
C ARG A 102 -1.43 3.00 -21.81
N ASP A 103 -2.07 2.17 -20.99
CA ASP A 103 -2.72 2.56 -19.74
C ASP A 103 -2.26 1.61 -18.64
N SER A 104 -1.03 1.81 -18.15
CA SER A 104 -0.43 0.94 -17.15
C SER A 104 -0.48 1.53 -15.75
N ASP A 105 -0.49 0.66 -14.75
CA ASP A 105 -0.33 1.01 -13.34
C ASP A 105 1.15 1.13 -12.92
N VAL A 106 2.09 0.91 -13.87
CA VAL A 106 3.54 1.00 -13.63
C VAL A 106 3.96 2.36 -13.09
N ASN A 107 3.30 3.44 -13.56
CA ASN A 107 3.58 4.79 -13.05
C ASN A 107 3.29 4.92 -11.55
N LEU A 108 2.18 4.35 -11.06
CA LEU A 108 1.83 4.35 -9.65
C LEU A 108 2.81 3.48 -8.86
N GLU A 109 3.07 2.27 -9.33
CA GLU A 109 4.01 1.33 -8.75
C GLU A 109 5.41 1.95 -8.61
N TYR A 110 5.96 2.51 -9.70
CA TYR A 110 7.29 3.11 -9.69
C TYR A 110 7.36 4.39 -8.85
N SER A 111 6.28 5.17 -8.79
CA SER A 111 6.19 6.30 -7.87
C SER A 111 6.36 5.83 -6.41
N HIS A 112 5.67 4.78 -5.99
CA HIS A 112 5.83 4.19 -4.66
C HIS A 112 7.22 3.57 -4.45
N LYS A 113 7.73 2.85 -5.43
CA LYS A 113 9.04 2.19 -5.39
C LYS A 113 10.16 3.18 -5.15
N TYR A 114 10.22 4.25 -5.92
CA TYR A 114 11.31 5.21 -5.89
C TYR A 114 11.17 6.27 -4.80
N THR A 115 9.96 6.61 -4.37
CA THR A 115 9.76 7.54 -3.25
C THR A 115 9.89 6.88 -1.89
N SER A 116 9.59 5.59 -1.78
CA SER A 116 9.63 4.87 -0.50
C SER A 116 10.95 5.02 0.27
N PRO A 117 12.16 5.06 -0.32
CA PRO A 117 13.40 5.27 0.44
C PRO A 117 13.42 6.56 1.26
N PHE A 118 12.80 7.61 0.74
CA PHE A 118 12.78 8.95 1.33
C PHE A 118 11.62 9.19 2.30
N MET A 119 10.71 8.23 2.45
CA MET A 119 9.60 8.30 3.39
C MET A 119 10.05 7.86 4.79
N PRO A 120 9.50 8.47 5.87
CA PRO A 120 9.78 8.04 7.23
C PRO A 120 9.23 6.64 7.50
N ARG A 121 9.80 5.95 8.49
CA ARG A 121 9.22 4.68 8.96
C ARG A 121 7.87 4.89 9.64
N ILE A 122 6.98 3.91 9.48
CA ILE A 122 5.72 3.85 10.21
C ILE A 122 6.03 3.18 11.56
N GLN A 123 5.70 3.86 12.67
CA GLN A 123 5.93 3.38 14.04
C GLN A 123 7.33 2.75 14.24
N PRO A 124 8.43 3.53 14.13
CA PRO A 124 9.80 2.99 14.13
C PRO A 124 10.18 2.26 15.41
N GLN A 125 9.48 2.55 16.52
CA GLN A 125 9.73 1.96 17.85
C GLN A 125 8.91 0.69 18.11
N LYS A 126 7.99 0.33 17.22
CA LYS A 126 7.10 -0.83 17.37
C LYS A 126 7.46 -1.91 16.34
N GLU A 127 7.66 -3.15 16.82
CA GLU A 127 7.70 -4.33 15.96
C GLU A 127 6.34 -5.02 16.01
N TYR A 128 5.74 -5.23 14.84
CA TYR A 128 4.47 -5.92 14.72
C TYR A 128 4.67 -7.43 14.53
N ASP A 129 3.75 -8.24 15.05
CA ASP A 129 3.74 -9.67 14.74
C ASP A 129 3.36 -9.91 13.28
N LEU A 130 2.46 -9.06 12.75
CA LEU A 130 2.01 -9.11 11.36
C LEU A 130 1.80 -7.70 10.80
N ALA A 131 2.30 -7.46 9.59
CA ALA A 131 1.96 -6.28 8.81
C ALA A 131 1.32 -6.68 7.48
N VAL A 132 0.20 -6.07 7.16
CA VAL A 132 -0.58 -6.34 5.95
C VAL A 132 -0.62 -5.08 5.09
N SER A 133 -0.14 -5.19 3.85
CA SER A 133 -0.40 -4.20 2.81
C SER A 133 -1.71 -4.57 2.14
N PHE A 134 -2.74 -3.79 2.39
CA PHE A 134 -4.07 -4.01 1.82
C PHE A 134 -4.21 -3.21 0.54
N LEU A 135 -4.36 -3.87 -0.60
CA LEU A 135 -4.12 -3.29 -1.92
C LEU A 135 -2.65 -2.86 -2.08
N THR A 136 -2.41 -1.76 -2.72
CA THR A 136 -1.12 -1.09 -2.75
C THR A 136 -1.04 -0.06 -1.61
N PRO A 137 0.12 0.35 -1.14
CA PRO A 137 1.46 0.18 -1.71
C PRO A 137 2.30 -0.86 -0.94
N HIS A 138 2.57 -1.98 -1.55
CA HIS A 138 3.34 -3.07 -0.93
C HIS A 138 4.76 -2.65 -0.55
N TYR A 139 5.39 -1.78 -1.34
CA TYR A 139 6.72 -1.22 -1.05
C TYR A 139 6.80 -0.51 0.31
N ILE A 140 5.72 0.13 0.75
CA ILE A 140 5.68 0.81 2.04
C ILE A 140 5.78 -0.21 3.18
N VAL A 141 4.92 -1.22 3.20
CA VAL A 141 4.95 -2.25 4.25
C VAL A 141 6.29 -2.98 4.24
N THR A 142 6.79 -3.34 3.06
CA THR A 142 8.05 -4.08 2.93
C THR A 142 9.23 -3.29 3.49
N LYS A 143 9.32 -1.98 3.21
CA LYS A 143 10.51 -1.16 3.51
C LYS A 143 10.37 -0.28 4.74
N LYS A 144 9.14 0.09 5.13
CA LYS A 144 8.90 1.14 6.15
C LYS A 144 8.24 0.64 7.43
N VAL A 145 7.85 -0.62 7.47
CA VAL A 145 7.28 -1.25 8.67
C VAL A 145 8.26 -2.26 9.25
N ASN A 146 8.40 -2.27 10.57
CA ASN A 146 9.11 -3.33 11.28
C ASN A 146 8.07 -4.38 11.71
N ALA A 147 8.16 -5.59 11.17
CA ALA A 147 7.24 -6.69 11.48
C ALA A 147 7.89 -8.05 11.25
N LYS A 148 7.53 -9.04 12.10
CA LYS A 148 7.99 -10.43 12.01
C LYS A 148 7.51 -11.11 10.73
N LYS A 149 6.26 -10.82 10.33
CA LYS A 149 5.65 -11.31 9.08
C LYS A 149 5.02 -10.14 8.33
N LYS A 150 5.14 -10.17 7.00
CA LYS A 150 4.54 -9.17 6.10
C LYS A 150 3.75 -9.89 5.03
N ILE A 151 2.52 -9.41 4.77
CA ILE A 151 1.61 -9.97 3.78
C ILE A 151 1.19 -8.85 2.83
N ALA A 152 1.17 -9.13 1.53
CA ALA A 152 0.48 -8.32 0.55
C ALA A 152 -0.89 -8.94 0.27
N TRP A 153 -1.95 -8.18 0.50
CA TRP A 153 -3.30 -8.59 0.17
C TRP A 153 -3.70 -7.94 -1.15
N ILE A 154 -3.80 -8.76 -2.17
CA ILE A 154 -4.06 -8.34 -3.53
C ILE A 154 -5.56 -8.51 -3.81
N HIS A 155 -6.22 -7.45 -4.26
CA HIS A 155 -7.63 -7.45 -4.67
C HIS A 155 -7.82 -7.34 -6.19
N THR A 156 -6.72 -7.24 -6.92
CA THR A 156 -6.73 -7.03 -8.36
C THR A 156 -6.32 -8.31 -9.08
N ASP A 157 -7.03 -8.66 -10.13
CA ASP A 157 -6.62 -9.71 -11.05
C ASP A 157 -5.45 -9.18 -11.89
N TYR A 158 -4.25 -9.66 -11.65
CA TYR A 158 -3.05 -9.22 -12.35
C TYR A 158 -3.04 -9.59 -13.83
N SER A 159 -3.94 -10.45 -14.30
CA SER A 159 -4.11 -10.70 -15.73
C SER A 159 -4.81 -9.55 -16.45
N GLN A 160 -5.48 -8.68 -15.71
CA GLN A 160 -6.24 -7.54 -16.24
C GLN A 160 -5.50 -6.20 -16.13
N VAL A 161 -4.35 -6.17 -15.47
CA VAL A 161 -3.58 -4.94 -15.25
C VAL A 161 -2.20 -5.04 -15.89
N GLN A 162 -1.71 -3.92 -16.39
CA GLN A 162 -0.39 -3.78 -16.97
C GLN A 162 0.56 -3.23 -15.89
N ILE A 163 1.35 -4.11 -15.27
CA ILE A 163 2.29 -3.78 -14.19
C ILE A 163 3.67 -4.43 -14.44
N ASP A 164 4.69 -3.99 -13.75
CA ASP A 164 5.99 -4.68 -13.69
C ASP A 164 5.94 -5.81 -12.66
N ILE A 165 5.36 -6.96 -13.07
CA ILE A 165 5.20 -8.14 -12.21
C ILE A 165 6.51 -8.59 -11.56
N LEU A 166 7.64 -8.49 -12.25
CA LEU A 166 8.94 -8.89 -11.70
C LEU A 166 9.41 -7.95 -10.58
N SER A 167 9.10 -6.67 -10.70
CA SER A 167 9.39 -5.68 -9.66
C SER A 167 8.49 -5.88 -8.45
N GLU A 168 7.21 -6.09 -8.67
CA GLU A 168 6.20 -6.32 -7.65
C GLU A 168 6.49 -7.61 -6.87
N THR A 169 6.70 -8.74 -7.56
CA THR A 169 6.98 -10.05 -6.95
C THR A 169 8.27 -10.06 -6.13
N LYS A 170 9.32 -9.35 -6.55
CA LYS A 170 10.53 -9.17 -5.72
C LYS A 170 10.24 -8.45 -4.40
N THR A 171 9.24 -7.61 -4.38
CA THR A 171 8.81 -6.88 -3.18
C THR A 171 7.98 -7.76 -2.26
N VAL A 172 7.23 -8.71 -2.83
CA VAL A 172 6.28 -9.60 -2.14
C VAL A 172 6.87 -11.00 -1.88
N SER A 173 8.08 -11.30 -2.33
CA SER A 173 8.68 -12.66 -2.41
C SER A 173 8.84 -13.42 -1.08
N HIS A 174 8.36 -12.86 0.04
CA HIS A 174 8.28 -13.58 1.33
C HIS A 174 6.83 -13.84 1.77
N THR A 175 5.85 -13.60 0.91
CA THR A 175 4.44 -13.84 1.18
C THR A 175 3.86 -14.78 0.15
N HIS A 176 3.23 -15.86 0.61
CA HIS A 176 2.56 -16.84 -0.26
C HIS A 176 1.52 -16.13 -1.14
N LEU A 177 1.82 -16.00 -2.43
CA LEU A 177 0.81 -15.84 -3.46
C LEU A 177 -0.05 -17.10 -3.43
N ARG A 178 -1.28 -17.02 -2.94
CA ARG A 178 -2.28 -18.03 -3.25
C ARG A 178 -2.74 -17.74 -4.67
N ASP A 179 -2.30 -18.57 -5.61
CA ASP A 179 -2.95 -18.68 -6.90
C ASP A 179 -4.42 -19.05 -6.65
N HIS A 180 -5.32 -18.14 -6.94
CA HIS A 180 -6.68 -18.52 -7.23
C HIS A 180 -6.65 -19.23 -8.60
N GLU A 181 -6.40 -20.53 -8.59
CA GLU A 181 -6.81 -21.37 -9.69
C GLU A 181 -8.33 -21.19 -9.86
N THR A 182 -8.71 -20.40 -10.83
CA THR A 182 -10.03 -20.50 -11.44
C THR A 182 -10.11 -21.88 -12.08
N ARG A 183 -10.62 -22.87 -11.34
CA ARG A 183 -11.13 -24.08 -11.95
C ARG A 183 -12.28 -23.68 -12.85
N GLY A 184 -11.96 -23.52 -14.13
CA GLY A 184 -12.95 -23.61 -15.18
C GLY A 184 -13.55 -25.02 -15.10
N ASN A 185 -14.77 -25.10 -14.67
CA ASN A 185 -15.57 -26.29 -14.87
C ASN A 185 -16.29 -26.16 -16.23
N LEU A 186 -16.06 -27.17 -17.00
CA LEU A 186 -16.79 -27.70 -18.17
C LEU A 186 -18.29 -27.46 -18.14
#